data_d6c852e36819a607881dc11d6d972f81
#
_entry.id   d6c852e36819a607881dc11d6d972f81
#
_cell.length_a   1.000
_cell.length_b   1.000
_cell.length_c   1.000
_cell.angle_alpha   90.00
_cell.angle_beta   90.00
_cell.angle_gamma   90.00
#
_symmetry.space_group_name_H-M   'P 1'
#
loop_
_entity.id
_entity.type
_entity.pdbx_description
1 polymer ?
#
loop_
_entity_poly.entity_id
_entity_poly.type
_entity_poly.pdbx_seq_one_letter_code
_entity_poly.pdbx_strand_id
1 'polypeptide(L)'
;MKETFYERIGEAVCRERLTNGLEVCVVPKPGYAKKYAFFSTRYGGMDTRFCLDGQWLNTPAGIAHYLEHKLFENEDCDVFDLYAKTGANANAFTSFDKTCYFFSCSDNFKASLEILLSFVQSPYFTPESVAKEQGIIGQEIRMCDDDPGWRVFFNMLCGLYQKHPVRIDIAGTIESIAEITDDLLYRCYRTFYNLHNMVLAVAGKCTVDEVLEVADRLLKPCEDQKLETVFPEETLDIVREETVESAAVGQPLFNLGIKCQPRQGLDNLRAEMLADITMQTLSGSSSPLYQEMLQSGLVNESFSSEVF
;
A
#
# COMPACT_ATOMS: atom_id res chain seq x y z
N MET A 1 -3.13 14.37 -22.83
CA MET A 1 -2.60 13.06 -22.31
C MET A 1 -1.88 12.28 -23.40
N LYS A 2 -0.79 11.60 -23.03
CA LYS A 2 -0.12 10.65 -23.92
C LYS A 2 -0.82 9.30 -23.83
N GLU A 3 -1.35 8.83 -24.96
CA GLU A 3 -1.92 7.49 -25.08
C GLU A 3 -0.85 6.50 -25.53
N THR A 4 -0.81 5.34 -24.89
CA THR A 4 0.02 4.20 -25.27
C THR A 4 -0.88 2.99 -25.45
N PHE A 5 -0.92 2.44 -26.66
CA PHE A 5 -1.68 1.24 -26.94
C PHE A 5 -0.79 -0.01 -26.83
N TYR A 6 -1.22 -0.98 -26.05
CA TYR A 6 -0.53 -2.25 -25.82
C TYR A 6 -1.18 -3.35 -26.65
N GLU A 7 -0.69 -3.57 -27.86
CA GLU A 7 -1.28 -4.47 -28.87
C GLU A 7 -1.49 -5.91 -28.35
N ARG A 8 -0.55 -6.42 -27.54
CA ARG A 8 -0.61 -7.80 -27.02
C ARG A 8 -1.81 -8.07 -26.12
N ILE A 9 -2.29 -7.07 -25.42
CA ILE A 9 -3.41 -7.18 -24.48
C ILE A 9 -4.63 -6.38 -24.95
N GLY A 10 -4.52 -5.65 -26.07
CA GLY A 10 -5.60 -4.84 -26.64
C GLY A 10 -6.01 -3.66 -25.76
N GLU A 11 -5.07 -3.06 -25.01
CA GLU A 11 -5.36 -2.06 -24.00
C GLU A 11 -4.71 -0.72 -24.33
N ALA A 12 -5.45 0.37 -24.10
CA ALA A 12 -4.94 1.73 -24.15
C ALA A 12 -4.74 2.27 -22.72
N VAL A 13 -3.60 2.90 -22.48
CA VAL A 13 -3.29 3.59 -21.24
C VAL A 13 -2.98 5.04 -21.55
N CYS A 14 -3.76 5.95 -20.99
CA CYS A 14 -3.58 7.38 -21.09
C CYS A 14 -2.87 7.91 -19.84
N ARG A 15 -1.73 8.58 -20.03
CA ARG A 15 -0.93 9.13 -18.91
C ARG A 15 -0.62 10.58 -19.13
N GLU A 16 -0.68 11.36 -18.05
CA GLU A 16 -0.26 12.76 -18.03
C GLU A 16 0.21 13.15 -16.63
N ARG A 17 1.23 14.00 -16.58
CA ARG A 17 1.57 14.72 -15.37
C ARG A 17 0.95 16.11 -15.47
N LEU A 18 0.06 16.41 -14.56
CA LEU A 18 -0.62 17.70 -14.49
C LEU A 18 0.34 18.82 -14.05
N THR A 19 -0.05 20.07 -14.28
CA THR A 19 0.75 21.25 -13.88
C THR A 19 0.96 21.37 -12.37
N ASN A 20 0.09 20.75 -11.57
CA ASN A 20 0.20 20.66 -10.11
C ASN A 20 1.07 19.48 -9.64
N GLY A 21 1.74 18.78 -10.56
CA GLY A 21 2.66 17.68 -10.28
C GLY A 21 2.03 16.28 -10.23
N LEU A 22 0.70 16.16 -10.13
CA LEU A 22 0.02 14.87 -10.05
C LEU A 22 0.20 14.06 -11.34
N GLU A 23 0.58 12.79 -11.19
CA GLU A 23 0.51 11.83 -12.28
C GLU A 23 -0.89 11.22 -12.37
N VAL A 24 -1.52 11.35 -13.53
CA VAL A 24 -2.84 10.77 -13.81
C VAL A 24 -2.70 9.66 -14.84
N CYS A 25 -3.26 8.50 -14.53
CA CYS A 25 -3.29 7.33 -15.38
C CYS A 25 -4.75 6.88 -15.58
N VAL A 26 -5.23 6.88 -16.81
CA VAL A 26 -6.59 6.43 -17.15
C VAL A 26 -6.53 5.26 -18.11
N VAL A 27 -7.25 4.20 -17.79
CA VAL A 27 -7.41 2.99 -18.61
C VAL A 27 -8.89 2.85 -18.98
N PRO A 28 -9.32 3.43 -20.11
CA PRO A 28 -10.72 3.35 -20.54
C PRO A 28 -11.11 1.92 -20.88
N LYS A 29 -12.20 1.43 -20.29
CA LYS A 29 -12.74 0.08 -20.48
C LYS A 29 -14.23 0.15 -20.84
N PRO A 30 -14.62 0.52 -22.06
CA PRO A 30 -16.00 0.79 -22.41
C PRO A 30 -16.94 -0.42 -22.28
N GLY A 31 -16.40 -1.65 -22.33
CA GLY A 31 -17.15 -2.89 -22.16
C GLY A 31 -17.46 -3.30 -20.71
N TYR A 32 -16.92 -2.57 -19.72
CA TYR A 32 -17.09 -2.91 -18.31
C TYR A 32 -18.09 -1.98 -17.63
N ALA A 33 -18.97 -2.53 -16.80
CA ALA A 33 -19.93 -1.73 -16.02
C ALA A 33 -19.23 -1.05 -14.82
N LYS A 34 -18.32 -1.76 -14.16
CA LYS A 34 -17.57 -1.24 -12.99
C LYS A 34 -16.49 -0.25 -13.40
N LYS A 35 -16.26 0.70 -12.52
CA LYS A 35 -15.18 1.69 -12.57
C LYS A 35 -14.44 1.65 -11.25
N TYR A 36 -13.12 1.82 -11.31
CA TYR A 36 -12.23 1.88 -10.16
C TYR A 36 -11.43 3.16 -10.24
N ALA A 37 -11.24 3.81 -9.11
CA ALA A 37 -10.31 4.93 -8.98
C ALA A 37 -9.45 4.72 -7.73
N PHE A 38 -8.14 4.89 -7.90
CA PHE A 38 -7.12 4.78 -6.86
C PHE A 38 -6.38 6.11 -6.77
N PHE A 39 -6.33 6.69 -5.58
CA PHE A 39 -5.54 7.88 -5.28
C PHE A 39 -4.51 7.50 -4.24
N SER A 40 -3.25 7.40 -4.67
CA SER A 40 -2.17 6.78 -3.89
C SER A 40 -1.04 7.75 -3.66
N THR A 41 -0.41 7.66 -2.49
CA THR A 41 0.84 8.33 -2.15
C THR A 41 1.97 7.32 -2.02
N ARG A 42 3.20 7.73 -2.35
CA ARG A 42 4.42 6.96 -2.07
C ARG A 42 4.83 7.21 -0.62
N TYR A 43 4.06 6.63 0.28
CA TYR A 43 4.27 6.66 1.71
C TYR A 43 3.72 5.40 2.33
N GLY A 44 4.56 4.58 2.90
CA GLY A 44 4.18 3.29 3.49
C GLY A 44 4.85 3.02 4.82
N GLY A 45 4.67 1.81 5.33
CA GLY A 45 5.17 1.40 6.65
C GLY A 45 6.70 1.47 6.78
N MET A 46 7.45 1.43 5.68
CA MET A 46 8.91 1.53 5.69
C MET A 46 9.45 2.96 5.81
N ASP A 47 8.65 3.98 5.51
CA ASP A 47 9.09 5.39 5.42
C ASP A 47 9.15 6.05 6.81
N THR A 48 9.81 5.38 7.75
CA THR A 48 10.00 5.88 9.13
C THR A 48 11.17 6.86 9.27
N ARG A 49 12.01 7.00 8.24
CA ARG A 49 13.12 7.95 8.20
C ARG A 49 13.22 8.60 6.84
N PHE A 50 13.08 9.91 6.80
CA PHE A 50 13.14 10.70 5.57
C PHE A 50 13.78 12.06 5.79
N CYS A 51 14.21 12.69 4.68
CA CYS A 51 14.74 14.04 4.64
C CYS A 51 13.82 14.92 3.80
N LEU A 52 13.32 15.99 4.38
CA LEU A 52 12.56 17.02 3.69
C LEU A 52 13.38 18.32 3.68
N ASP A 53 13.69 18.85 2.49
CA ASP A 53 14.44 20.10 2.30
C ASP A 53 15.75 20.15 3.12
N GLY A 54 16.46 19.03 3.20
CA GLY A 54 17.71 18.88 3.94
C GLY A 54 17.57 18.62 5.44
N GLN A 55 16.37 18.51 5.97
CA GLN A 55 16.11 18.18 7.38
C GLN A 55 15.68 16.73 7.55
N TRP A 56 16.44 15.96 8.31
CA TRP A 56 16.12 14.57 8.63
C TRP A 56 15.07 14.47 9.74
N LEU A 57 14.11 13.58 9.51
CA LEU A 57 13.11 13.19 10.47
C LEU A 57 13.12 11.68 10.67
N ASN A 58 12.85 11.28 11.92
CA ASN A 58 12.46 9.94 12.26
C ASN A 58 11.03 9.98 12.81
N THR A 59 10.22 9.02 12.42
CA THR A 59 8.84 8.88 12.86
C THR A 59 8.61 7.51 13.48
N PRO A 60 7.66 7.38 14.41
CA PRO A 60 7.26 6.08 14.94
C PRO A 60 6.77 5.13 13.85
N ALA A 61 7.02 3.84 14.01
CA ALA A 61 6.40 2.83 13.16
C ALA A 61 4.87 2.87 13.30
N GLY A 62 4.17 2.55 12.21
CA GLY A 62 2.71 2.59 12.17
C GLY A 62 2.10 3.92 11.73
N ILE A 63 2.89 5.01 11.63
CA ILE A 63 2.34 6.34 11.35
C ILE A 63 1.68 6.46 9.97
N ALA A 64 2.18 5.75 8.94
CA ALA A 64 1.55 5.74 7.61
C ALA A 64 0.17 5.09 7.64
N HIS A 65 0.05 3.96 8.32
CA HIS A 65 -1.22 3.27 8.57
C HIS A 65 -2.17 4.10 9.44
N TYR A 66 -1.64 4.76 10.46
CA TYR A 66 -2.41 5.67 11.28
C TYR A 66 -3.01 6.83 10.47
N LEU A 67 -2.23 7.41 9.54
CA LEU A 67 -2.72 8.45 8.63
C LEU A 67 -3.83 7.91 7.71
N GLU A 68 -3.71 6.68 7.25
CA GLU A 68 -4.75 6.04 6.44
C GLU A 68 -6.09 6.06 7.16
N HIS A 69 -6.14 5.57 8.40
CA HIS A 69 -7.35 5.58 9.23
C HIS A 69 -7.88 7.00 9.42
N LYS A 70 -7.01 7.93 9.78
CA LYS A 70 -7.42 9.29 10.16
C LYS A 70 -7.97 10.12 9.01
N LEU A 71 -7.63 9.82 7.75
CA LEU A 71 -8.15 10.57 6.61
C LEU A 71 -9.63 10.28 6.31
N PHE A 72 -10.19 9.18 6.78
CA PHE A 72 -11.62 8.91 6.63
C PHE A 72 -12.50 9.71 7.60
N GLU A 73 -11.93 10.28 8.66
CA GLU A 73 -12.65 11.14 9.60
C GLU A 73 -12.46 12.60 9.21
N ASN A 74 -13.53 13.27 8.81
CA ASN A 74 -13.57 14.71 8.54
C ASN A 74 -14.20 15.47 9.73
N GLU A 75 -14.08 16.79 9.71
CA GLU A 75 -14.68 17.65 10.73
C GLU A 75 -16.20 17.46 10.85
N ASP A 76 -16.89 17.35 9.72
CA ASP A 76 -18.36 17.38 9.65
C ASP A 76 -19.00 16.00 9.44
N CYS A 77 -18.26 14.98 8.97
CA CYS A 77 -18.83 13.69 8.61
C CYS A 77 -17.78 12.58 8.47
N ASP A 78 -18.24 11.33 8.56
CA ASP A 78 -17.52 10.16 8.11
C ASP A 78 -17.58 10.05 6.58
N VAL A 79 -16.43 9.80 5.93
CA VAL A 79 -16.34 9.66 4.48
C VAL A 79 -17.17 8.47 3.96
N PHE A 80 -17.31 7.41 4.74
CA PHE A 80 -18.15 6.27 4.36
C PHE A 80 -19.63 6.64 4.22
N ASP A 81 -20.13 7.61 5.01
CA ASP A 81 -21.50 8.14 4.87
C ASP A 81 -21.69 8.89 3.54
N LEU A 82 -20.64 9.52 3.02
CA LEU A 82 -20.68 10.17 1.71
C LEU A 82 -20.73 9.11 0.60
N TYR A 83 -19.93 8.07 0.68
CA TYR A 83 -19.95 6.98 -0.30
C TYR A 83 -21.24 6.17 -0.28
N ALA A 84 -21.86 6.00 0.88
CA ALA A 84 -23.18 5.37 0.99
C ALA A 84 -24.24 6.07 0.13
N LYS A 85 -24.16 7.40 -0.01
CA LYS A 85 -25.09 8.19 -0.85
C LYS A 85 -24.84 7.98 -2.35
N THR A 86 -23.63 7.63 -2.76
CA THR A 86 -23.28 7.37 -4.18
C THR A 86 -23.48 5.92 -4.57
N GLY A 87 -23.55 5.01 -3.61
CA GLY A 87 -23.58 3.56 -3.81
C GLY A 87 -22.23 2.97 -4.22
N ALA A 88 -21.14 3.72 -4.07
CA ALA A 88 -19.80 3.24 -4.31
C ALA A 88 -19.28 2.48 -3.08
N ASN A 89 -18.41 1.49 -3.34
CA ASN A 89 -17.68 0.76 -2.30
C ASN A 89 -16.27 1.35 -2.21
N ALA A 90 -15.96 1.99 -1.08
CA ALA A 90 -14.67 2.61 -0.80
C ALA A 90 -13.86 1.79 0.21
N ASN A 91 -12.55 1.86 0.08
CA ASN A 91 -11.60 1.26 1.01
C ASN A 91 -10.24 1.96 0.90
N ALA A 92 -9.31 1.60 1.78
CA ALA A 92 -7.91 1.98 1.69
C ALA A 92 -7.02 0.82 2.14
N PHE A 93 -5.74 0.94 1.89
CA PHE A 93 -4.72 0.08 2.47
C PHE A 93 -3.38 0.81 2.55
N THR A 94 -2.61 0.48 3.55
CA THR A 94 -1.20 0.83 3.67
C THR A 94 -0.34 -0.41 3.43
N SER A 95 0.62 -0.29 2.52
CA SER A 95 1.64 -1.31 2.24
C SER A 95 2.99 -0.84 2.79
N PHE A 96 4.05 -1.56 2.48
CA PHE A 96 5.40 -1.19 2.88
C PHE A 96 5.88 0.13 2.25
N ASP A 97 5.49 0.40 1.00
CA ASP A 97 5.98 1.50 0.15
C ASP A 97 4.92 2.53 -0.25
N LYS A 98 3.67 2.31 0.05
CA LYS A 98 2.56 3.17 -0.39
C LYS A 98 1.34 3.08 0.51
N THR A 99 0.54 4.14 0.49
CA THR A 99 -0.83 4.16 0.99
C THR A 99 -1.78 4.48 -0.17
N CYS A 100 -2.87 3.76 -0.27
CA CYS A 100 -3.80 3.86 -1.37
C CYS A 100 -5.24 3.98 -0.87
N TYR A 101 -5.95 5.00 -1.33
CA TYR A 101 -7.37 5.21 -1.13
C TYR A 101 -8.09 4.93 -2.44
N PHE A 102 -9.16 4.15 -2.40
CA PHE A 102 -9.82 3.76 -3.64
C PHE A 102 -11.33 3.54 -3.45
N PHE A 103 -12.03 3.58 -4.57
CA PHE A 103 -13.41 3.13 -4.63
C PHE A 103 -13.69 2.34 -5.91
N SER A 104 -14.75 1.55 -5.86
CA SER A 104 -15.37 0.94 -7.02
C SER A 104 -16.84 1.32 -7.10
N CYS A 105 -17.33 1.59 -8.31
CA CYS A 105 -18.73 1.91 -8.54
C CYS A 105 -19.22 1.43 -9.92
N SER A 106 -20.53 1.29 -10.08
CA SER A 106 -21.17 1.13 -11.40
C SER A 106 -21.75 2.46 -11.88
N ASP A 107 -22.30 3.25 -10.96
CA ASP A 107 -22.94 4.54 -11.20
C ASP A 107 -22.30 5.64 -10.36
N ASN A 108 -22.71 6.89 -10.57
CA ASN A 108 -22.27 8.08 -9.80
C ASN A 108 -20.74 8.24 -9.74
N PHE A 109 -20.02 7.89 -10.82
CA PHE A 109 -18.55 7.89 -10.84
C PHE A 109 -17.97 9.27 -10.51
N LYS A 110 -18.46 10.35 -11.16
CA LYS A 110 -17.95 11.71 -10.91
C LYS A 110 -18.12 12.10 -9.44
N ALA A 111 -19.29 11.88 -8.85
CA ALA A 111 -19.55 12.19 -7.45
C ALA A 111 -18.64 11.38 -6.52
N SER A 112 -18.42 10.10 -6.81
CA SER A 112 -17.51 9.25 -6.04
C SER A 112 -16.04 9.68 -6.17
N LEU A 113 -15.63 10.11 -7.38
CA LEU A 113 -14.28 10.65 -7.61
C LEU A 113 -14.08 11.99 -6.87
N GLU A 114 -15.10 12.85 -6.84
CA GLU A 114 -15.08 14.10 -6.09
C GLU A 114 -14.89 13.84 -4.58
N ILE A 115 -15.58 12.85 -4.02
CA ILE A 115 -15.37 12.43 -2.63
C ILE A 115 -13.92 12.00 -2.42
N LEU A 116 -13.38 11.09 -3.27
CA LEU A 116 -12.01 10.58 -3.15
C LEU A 116 -10.98 11.72 -3.13
N LEU A 117 -11.03 12.60 -4.11
CA LEU A 117 -10.04 13.67 -4.24
C LEU A 117 -10.20 14.73 -3.15
N SER A 118 -11.41 14.95 -2.64
CA SER A 118 -11.66 15.94 -1.61
C SER A 118 -11.19 15.49 -0.24
N PHE A 119 -11.55 14.27 0.21
CA PHE A 119 -11.22 13.86 1.57
C PHE A 119 -9.72 13.60 1.75
N VAL A 120 -9.06 13.01 0.75
CA VAL A 120 -7.60 12.75 0.82
C VAL A 120 -6.81 14.06 0.90
N GLN A 121 -7.36 15.19 0.43
CA GLN A 121 -6.72 16.50 0.50
C GLN A 121 -7.22 17.39 1.65
N SER A 122 -8.11 16.89 2.50
CA SER A 122 -8.72 17.67 3.60
C SER A 122 -8.47 16.98 4.94
N PRO A 123 -7.20 16.91 5.41
CA PRO A 123 -6.88 16.27 6.67
C PRO A 123 -7.49 17.02 7.85
N TYR A 124 -8.07 16.27 8.78
CA TYR A 124 -8.61 16.79 10.02
C TYR A 124 -8.15 15.92 11.20
N PHE A 125 -7.16 16.43 11.93
CA PHE A 125 -6.58 15.73 13.07
C PHE A 125 -6.66 16.61 14.30
N THR A 126 -7.29 16.12 15.37
CA THR A 126 -7.28 16.76 16.69
C THR A 126 -6.68 15.82 17.72
N PRO A 127 -6.13 16.34 18.83
CA PRO A 127 -5.60 15.48 19.89
C PRO A 127 -6.62 14.43 20.35
N GLU A 128 -7.91 14.79 20.45
CA GLU A 128 -8.97 13.90 20.90
C GLU A 128 -9.24 12.81 19.88
N SER A 129 -9.32 13.16 18.58
CA SER A 129 -9.58 12.20 17.51
C SER A 129 -8.40 11.24 17.32
N VAL A 130 -7.17 11.72 17.50
CA VAL A 130 -5.96 10.90 17.49
C VAL A 130 -5.97 9.92 18.67
N ALA A 131 -6.22 10.37 19.89
CA ALA A 131 -6.29 9.49 21.05
C ALA A 131 -7.37 8.40 20.94
N LYS A 132 -8.52 8.71 20.32
CA LYS A 132 -9.58 7.74 20.04
C LYS A 132 -9.11 6.66 19.06
N GLU A 133 -8.50 7.08 17.94
CA GLU A 133 -8.02 6.17 16.90
C GLU A 133 -6.89 5.25 17.38
N GLN A 134 -6.04 5.74 18.28
CA GLN A 134 -5.01 4.93 18.91
C GLN A 134 -5.58 3.67 19.59
N GLY A 135 -6.76 3.79 20.21
CA GLY A 135 -7.45 2.64 20.80
C GLY A 135 -7.91 1.62 19.76
N ILE A 136 -8.38 2.07 18.60
CA ILE A 136 -8.87 1.23 17.49
C ILE A 136 -7.70 0.50 16.85
N ILE A 137 -6.66 1.22 16.45
CA ILE A 137 -5.43 0.64 15.86
C ILE A 137 -4.75 -0.30 16.85
N GLY A 138 -4.77 0.04 18.15
CA GLY A 138 -4.24 -0.84 19.18
C GLY A 138 -4.98 -2.18 19.31
N GLN A 139 -6.27 -2.24 18.98
CA GLN A 139 -7.01 -3.51 18.88
C GLN A 139 -6.64 -4.27 17.61
N GLU A 140 -6.45 -3.60 16.50
CA GLU A 140 -6.00 -4.20 15.24
C GLU A 140 -4.60 -4.80 15.38
N ILE A 141 -3.66 -4.12 16.01
CA ILE A 141 -2.32 -4.67 16.31
C ILE A 141 -2.45 -5.97 17.10
N ARG A 142 -3.29 -6.02 18.14
CA ARG A 142 -3.50 -7.26 18.90
C ARG A 142 -4.11 -8.37 18.06
N MET A 143 -5.02 -8.05 17.13
CA MET A 143 -5.57 -9.04 16.19
C MET A 143 -4.48 -9.61 15.28
N CYS A 144 -3.57 -8.77 14.77
CA CYS A 144 -2.42 -9.19 13.97
C CYS A 144 -1.44 -10.03 14.83
N ASP A 145 -1.19 -9.65 16.07
CA ASP A 145 -0.36 -10.41 17.01
C ASP A 145 -0.94 -11.80 17.34
N ASP A 146 -2.26 -11.93 17.33
CA ASP A 146 -2.98 -13.19 17.54
C ASP A 146 -3.11 -14.04 16.27
N ASP A 147 -2.80 -13.49 15.08
CA ASP A 147 -2.83 -14.20 13.80
C ASP A 147 -1.52 -14.98 13.56
N PRO A 148 -1.54 -16.33 13.59
CA PRO A 148 -0.32 -17.12 13.39
C PRO A 148 0.30 -16.95 12.00
N GLY A 149 -0.49 -16.68 10.96
CA GLY A 149 -0.01 -16.44 9.59
C GLY A 149 0.79 -15.13 9.51
N TRP A 150 0.27 -14.06 10.13
CA TRP A 150 0.94 -12.78 10.25
C TRP A 150 2.26 -12.89 11.01
N ARG A 151 2.25 -13.57 12.15
CA ARG A 151 3.46 -13.80 12.96
C ARG A 151 4.53 -14.59 12.23
N VAL A 152 4.16 -15.66 11.52
CA VAL A 152 5.11 -16.45 10.71
C VAL A 152 5.73 -15.60 9.62
N PHE A 153 4.95 -14.73 8.95
CA PHE A 153 5.44 -13.83 7.92
C PHE A 153 6.45 -12.81 8.50
N PHE A 154 6.10 -12.08 9.56
CA PHE A 154 7.03 -11.11 10.16
C PHE A 154 8.23 -11.76 10.85
N ASN A 155 8.08 -12.95 11.43
CA ASN A 155 9.20 -13.73 11.95
C ASN A 155 10.20 -14.10 10.85
N MET A 156 9.72 -14.45 9.66
CA MET A 156 10.55 -14.69 8.48
C MET A 156 11.29 -13.41 8.07
N LEU A 157 10.60 -12.27 7.95
CA LEU A 157 11.23 -10.99 7.61
C LEU A 157 12.29 -10.58 8.64
N CYS A 158 12.02 -10.75 9.93
CA CYS A 158 12.98 -10.52 11.00
C CYS A 158 14.17 -11.49 10.98
N GLY A 159 13.99 -12.70 10.46
CA GLY A 159 15.04 -13.67 10.20
C GLY A 159 15.94 -13.30 9.01
N LEU A 160 15.33 -12.72 7.96
CA LEU A 160 16.01 -12.35 6.73
C LEU A 160 16.75 -11.02 6.83
N TYR A 161 16.12 -9.97 7.41
CA TYR A 161 16.62 -8.60 7.37
C TYR A 161 17.21 -8.15 8.71
N GLN A 162 18.40 -7.53 8.66
CA GLN A 162 19.09 -7.03 9.85
C GLN A 162 18.61 -5.63 10.24
N LYS A 163 18.50 -4.73 9.28
CA LYS A 163 18.26 -3.29 9.49
C LYS A 163 17.14 -2.73 8.63
N HIS A 164 16.81 -3.38 7.52
CA HIS A 164 15.82 -2.87 6.58
C HIS A 164 14.44 -2.76 7.27
N PRO A 165 13.71 -1.65 7.13
CA PRO A 165 12.44 -1.43 7.82
C PRO A 165 11.31 -2.37 7.39
N VAL A 166 11.44 -3.10 6.29
CA VAL A 166 10.48 -4.15 5.88
C VAL A 166 10.22 -5.20 6.98
N ARG A 167 11.14 -5.35 7.93
CA ARG A 167 11.00 -6.23 9.10
C ARG A 167 10.07 -5.69 10.20
N ILE A 168 9.61 -4.44 10.06
CA ILE A 168 8.75 -3.77 11.03
C ILE A 168 7.31 -3.89 10.53
N ASP A 169 6.39 -4.22 11.41
CA ASP A 169 4.98 -4.30 11.09
C ASP A 169 4.44 -2.96 10.59
N ILE A 170 3.62 -3.00 9.55
CA ILE A 170 3.02 -1.81 8.92
C ILE A 170 2.15 -1.04 9.91
N ALA A 171 1.44 -1.73 10.79
CA ALA A 171 0.63 -1.12 11.84
C ALA A 171 1.47 -0.58 13.01
N GLY A 172 2.76 -0.92 13.07
CA GLY A 172 3.64 -0.58 14.18
C GLY A 172 3.41 -1.46 15.40
N THR A 173 3.71 -0.93 16.57
CA THR A 173 3.47 -1.57 17.89
C THR A 173 2.63 -0.66 18.78
N ILE A 174 2.06 -1.20 19.85
CA ILE A 174 1.31 -0.40 20.85
C ILE A 174 2.17 0.76 21.37
N GLU A 175 3.47 0.53 21.60
CA GLU A 175 4.40 1.54 22.09
C GLU A 175 4.68 2.61 21.03
N SER A 176 4.91 2.21 19.77
CA SER A 176 5.21 3.16 18.70
C SER A 176 4.01 4.04 18.33
N ILE A 177 2.80 3.49 18.29
CA ILE A 177 1.61 4.31 18.00
C ILE A 177 1.25 5.26 19.16
N ALA A 178 1.71 4.98 20.39
CA ALA A 178 1.52 5.86 21.54
C ALA A 178 2.31 7.18 21.42
N GLU A 179 3.35 7.21 20.58
CA GLU A 179 4.17 8.40 20.32
C GLU A 179 3.57 9.30 19.22
N ILE A 180 2.51 8.84 18.52
CA ILE A 180 1.91 9.57 17.40
C ILE A 180 1.01 10.67 17.92
N THR A 181 1.25 11.90 17.45
CA THR A 181 0.48 13.10 17.77
C THR A 181 -0.14 13.69 16.50
N ASP A 182 -1.16 14.53 16.67
CA ASP A 182 -1.78 15.29 15.58
C ASP A 182 -0.77 16.16 14.83
N ASP A 183 0.12 16.84 15.51
CA ASP A 183 1.22 17.62 14.89
C ASP A 183 2.11 16.75 14.01
N LEU A 184 2.45 15.54 14.47
CA LEU A 184 3.29 14.61 13.74
C LEU A 184 2.54 14.05 12.50
N LEU A 185 1.25 13.74 12.64
CA LEU A 185 0.40 13.33 11.53
C LEU A 185 0.29 14.43 10.47
N TYR A 186 0.04 15.69 10.87
CA TYR A 186 0.02 16.83 9.95
C TYR A 186 1.37 17.02 9.24
N ARG A 187 2.47 16.81 9.94
CA ARG A 187 3.81 16.92 9.36
C ARG A 187 4.06 15.84 8.31
N CYS A 188 3.75 14.59 8.60
CA CYS A 188 3.86 13.48 7.63
C CYS A 188 2.90 13.68 6.46
N TYR A 189 1.66 14.10 6.73
CA TYR A 189 0.70 14.40 5.68
C TYR A 189 1.23 15.46 4.72
N ARG A 190 1.68 16.61 5.19
CA ARG A 190 2.22 17.70 4.33
C ARG A 190 3.45 17.26 3.54
N THR A 191 4.21 16.31 4.06
CA THR A 191 5.40 15.78 3.40
C THR A 191 5.03 14.81 2.28
N PHE A 192 4.20 13.83 2.56
CA PHE A 192 3.99 12.70 1.65
C PHE A 192 2.74 12.80 0.78
N TYR A 193 1.72 13.56 1.22
CA TYR A 193 0.48 13.77 0.44
C TYR A 193 0.58 15.00 -0.47
N ASN A 194 1.78 15.33 -0.89
CA ASN A 194 2.07 16.29 -1.93
C ASN A 194 1.75 15.68 -3.30
N LEU A 195 1.07 16.40 -4.19
CA LEU A 195 0.64 15.88 -5.49
C LEU A 195 1.80 15.39 -6.37
N HIS A 196 3.01 15.96 -6.21
CA HIS A 196 4.22 15.48 -6.89
C HIS A 196 4.66 14.07 -6.44
N ASN A 197 4.21 13.63 -5.26
CA ASN A 197 4.46 12.31 -4.70
C ASN A 197 3.25 11.36 -4.86
N MET A 198 2.19 11.79 -5.53
CA MET A 198 0.93 11.05 -5.63
C MET A 198 0.58 10.66 -7.08
N VAL A 199 -0.28 9.66 -7.19
CA VAL A 199 -0.79 9.15 -8.47
C VAL A 199 -2.30 8.95 -8.37
N LEU A 200 -3.02 9.40 -9.40
CA LEU A 200 -4.43 9.05 -9.61
C LEU A 200 -4.53 8.04 -10.76
N ALA A 201 -4.94 6.82 -10.45
CA ALA A 201 -5.16 5.76 -11.43
C ALA A 201 -6.65 5.43 -11.52
N VAL A 202 -7.20 5.46 -12.74
CA VAL A 202 -8.63 5.19 -12.99
C VAL A 202 -8.77 4.14 -14.08
N ALA A 203 -9.61 3.14 -13.86
CA ALA A 203 -9.92 2.12 -14.86
C ALA A 203 -11.43 1.85 -14.90
N GLY A 204 -11.97 1.66 -16.11
CA GLY A 204 -13.37 1.31 -16.28
C GLY A 204 -14.08 2.11 -17.40
N LYS A 205 -15.40 2.12 -17.37
CA LYS A 205 -16.23 2.88 -18.31
C LYS A 205 -16.23 4.38 -17.96
N CYS A 206 -15.10 5.02 -18.17
CA CYS A 206 -14.92 6.46 -18.00
C CYS A 206 -14.11 7.02 -19.16
N THR A 207 -14.20 8.32 -19.36
CA THR A 207 -13.36 9.05 -20.32
C THR A 207 -12.23 9.77 -19.59
N VAL A 208 -11.17 10.08 -20.33
CA VAL A 208 -10.06 10.90 -19.84
C VAL A 208 -10.57 12.27 -19.37
N ASP A 209 -11.43 12.89 -20.16
CA ASP A 209 -11.95 14.24 -19.91
C ASP A 209 -12.78 14.28 -18.60
N GLU A 210 -13.58 13.24 -18.33
CA GLU A 210 -14.33 13.15 -17.05
C GLU A 210 -13.41 13.12 -15.83
N VAL A 211 -12.27 12.43 -15.91
CA VAL A 211 -11.31 12.35 -14.81
C VAL A 211 -10.57 13.67 -14.65
N LEU A 212 -10.11 14.26 -15.76
CA LEU A 212 -9.37 15.52 -15.73
C LEU A 212 -10.23 16.68 -15.27
N GLU A 213 -11.50 16.78 -15.68
CA GLU A 213 -12.45 17.80 -15.25
C GLU A 213 -12.58 17.84 -13.72
N VAL A 214 -12.69 16.67 -13.08
CA VAL A 214 -12.80 16.58 -11.62
C VAL A 214 -11.46 16.90 -10.96
N ALA A 215 -10.35 16.37 -11.50
CA ALA A 215 -9.01 16.60 -10.97
C ALA A 215 -8.63 18.09 -11.01
N ASP A 216 -8.78 18.74 -12.16
CA ASP A 216 -8.43 20.16 -12.34
C ASP A 216 -9.27 21.10 -11.45
N ARG A 217 -10.52 20.73 -11.19
CA ARG A 217 -11.42 21.52 -10.34
C ARG A 217 -11.09 21.42 -8.85
N LEU A 218 -10.70 20.24 -8.38
CA LEU A 218 -10.58 19.97 -6.94
C LEU A 218 -9.14 20.02 -6.43
N LEU A 219 -8.18 19.60 -7.27
CA LEU A 219 -6.79 19.49 -6.83
C LEU A 219 -6.10 20.85 -6.85
N LYS A 220 -5.69 21.30 -5.67
CA LYS A 220 -4.99 22.60 -5.54
C LYS A 220 -3.53 22.46 -5.97
N PRO A 221 -2.96 23.45 -6.66
CA PRO A 221 -1.53 23.49 -6.95
C PRO A 221 -0.71 23.41 -5.66
N CYS A 222 0.38 22.68 -5.71
CA CYS A 222 1.38 22.63 -4.66
C CYS A 222 2.77 22.72 -5.26
N GLU A 223 3.74 23.20 -4.48
CA GLU A 223 5.14 23.23 -4.89
C GLU A 223 5.75 21.84 -4.74
N ASP A 224 6.70 21.53 -5.64
CA ASP A 224 7.50 20.31 -5.53
C ASP A 224 8.41 20.40 -4.31
N GLN A 225 8.55 19.28 -3.60
CA GLN A 225 9.36 19.17 -2.38
C GLN A 225 10.54 18.23 -2.63
N LYS A 226 11.70 18.59 -2.07
CA LYS A 226 12.86 17.69 -2.08
C LYS A 226 12.73 16.66 -0.97
N LEU A 227 12.01 15.60 -1.28
CA LEU A 227 11.82 14.46 -0.39
C LEU A 227 12.82 13.37 -0.75
N GLU A 228 13.61 12.93 0.24
CA GLU A 228 14.54 11.81 0.12
C GLU A 228 14.22 10.77 1.19
N THR A 229 13.97 9.54 0.78
CA THR A 229 13.89 8.37 1.66
C THR A 229 15.15 7.54 1.47
N VAL A 230 15.81 7.21 2.59
CA VAL A 230 17.04 6.40 2.57
C VAL A 230 16.87 5.22 3.52
N PHE A 231 16.95 4.04 2.96
CA PHE A 231 16.98 2.81 3.74
C PHE A 231 18.41 2.46 4.14
N PRO A 232 18.62 1.84 5.31
CA PRO A 232 19.92 1.33 5.71
C PRO A 232 20.47 0.34 4.66
N GLU A 233 21.79 0.36 4.46
CA GLU A 233 22.43 -0.70 3.67
C GLU A 233 22.17 -2.06 4.33
N GLU A 234 21.70 -2.99 3.50
CA GLU A 234 21.33 -4.33 3.89
C GLU A 234 22.20 -5.33 3.10
N THR A 235 22.81 -6.29 3.80
CA THR A 235 23.59 -7.34 3.16
C THR A 235 22.72 -8.54 2.78
N LEU A 236 23.27 -9.48 2.01
CA LEU A 236 22.58 -10.75 1.74
C LEU A 236 22.60 -11.70 2.94
N ASP A 237 23.43 -11.42 3.94
CA ASP A 237 23.48 -12.24 5.15
C ASP A 237 22.14 -12.18 5.89
N ILE A 238 21.67 -13.33 6.32
CA ILE A 238 20.46 -13.45 7.12
C ILE A 238 20.80 -13.34 8.61
N VAL A 239 19.81 -12.94 9.42
CA VAL A 239 19.95 -12.81 10.87
C VAL A 239 19.96 -14.18 11.53
N ARG A 240 19.10 -15.09 11.06
CA ARG A 240 18.96 -16.45 11.55
C ARG A 240 18.29 -17.33 10.51
N GLU A 241 18.65 -18.60 10.51
CA GLU A 241 18.16 -19.58 9.55
C GLU A 241 16.75 -20.08 9.88
N GLU A 242 16.41 -20.12 11.17
CA GLU A 242 15.12 -20.65 11.63
C GLU A 242 14.57 -19.84 12.80
N THR A 243 13.25 -19.67 12.81
CA THR A 243 12.47 -19.16 13.94
C THR A 243 11.31 -20.09 14.17
N VAL A 244 11.22 -20.66 15.38
CA VAL A 244 10.10 -21.51 15.77
C VAL A 244 9.35 -20.82 16.90
N GLU A 245 8.03 -20.77 16.75
CA GLU A 245 7.13 -20.21 17.75
C GLU A 245 5.99 -21.19 18.03
N SER A 246 5.56 -21.30 19.27
CA SER A 246 4.43 -22.11 19.67
C SER A 246 3.17 -21.27 19.74
N ALA A 247 2.14 -21.66 18.98
CA ALA A 247 0.84 -21.00 18.97
C ALA A 247 -0.29 -22.04 19.01
N ALA A 248 -1.50 -21.59 19.34
CA ALA A 248 -2.69 -22.44 19.37
C ALA A 248 -3.24 -22.63 17.95
N VAL A 249 -2.59 -23.47 17.15
CA VAL A 249 -2.93 -23.73 15.75
C VAL A 249 -3.35 -25.18 15.54
N GLY A 250 -4.30 -25.40 14.61
CA GLY A 250 -4.77 -26.74 14.28
C GLY A 250 -3.76 -27.56 13.45
N GLN A 251 -2.84 -26.89 12.78
CA GLN A 251 -1.76 -27.49 11.99
C GLN A 251 -0.55 -26.56 11.96
N PRO A 252 0.67 -27.09 11.79
CA PRO A 252 1.87 -26.26 11.63
C PRO A 252 1.74 -25.32 10.44
N LEU A 253 2.21 -24.08 10.62
CA LEU A 253 2.34 -23.08 9.56
C LEU A 253 3.83 -22.78 9.37
N PHE A 254 4.24 -22.57 8.13
CA PHE A 254 5.61 -22.16 7.85
C PHE A 254 5.72 -21.22 6.66
N ASN A 255 6.71 -20.34 6.70
CA ASN A 255 7.19 -19.57 5.56
C ASN A 255 8.67 -19.86 5.32
N LEU A 256 9.06 -19.99 4.05
CA LEU A 256 10.44 -20.10 3.62
C LEU A 256 10.79 -18.86 2.79
N GLY A 257 11.66 -18.01 3.31
CA GLY A 257 12.12 -16.81 2.63
C GLY A 257 13.50 -16.95 2.01
N ILE A 258 13.67 -16.41 0.82
CA ILE A 258 14.95 -16.33 0.11
C ILE A 258 15.27 -14.87 -0.18
N LYS A 259 16.38 -14.36 0.37
CA LYS A 259 16.83 -13.00 0.15
C LYS A 259 17.64 -12.90 -1.13
N CYS A 260 17.24 -12.01 -2.02
CA CYS A 260 17.88 -11.81 -3.31
C CYS A 260 18.65 -10.48 -3.37
N GLN A 261 19.62 -10.40 -4.29
CA GLN A 261 20.34 -9.16 -4.55
C GLN A 261 19.39 -8.12 -5.15
N PRO A 262 19.26 -6.92 -4.55
CA PRO A 262 18.41 -5.87 -5.10
C PRO A 262 18.95 -5.38 -6.45
N ARG A 263 18.04 -5.04 -7.34
CA ARG A 263 18.33 -4.49 -8.67
C ARG A 263 17.50 -3.22 -8.89
N GLN A 264 17.66 -2.55 -10.01
CA GLN A 264 16.95 -1.32 -10.30
C GLN A 264 16.31 -1.35 -11.69
N GLY A 265 15.20 -0.62 -11.84
CA GLY A 265 14.53 -0.43 -13.12
C GLY A 265 14.13 -1.74 -13.82
N LEU A 266 14.39 -1.81 -15.12
CA LEU A 266 14.05 -3.00 -15.93
C LEU A 266 14.78 -4.29 -15.50
N ASP A 267 15.97 -4.18 -14.93
CA ASP A 267 16.72 -5.36 -14.46
C ASP A 267 16.09 -5.93 -13.18
N ASN A 268 15.50 -5.07 -12.33
CA ASN A 268 14.70 -5.54 -11.19
C ASN A 268 13.45 -6.27 -11.68
N LEU A 269 12.67 -5.67 -12.58
CA LEU A 269 11.48 -6.28 -13.15
C LEU A 269 11.77 -7.64 -13.80
N ARG A 270 12.88 -7.75 -14.56
CA ARG A 270 13.31 -9.03 -15.13
C ARG A 270 13.67 -10.06 -14.07
N ALA A 271 14.34 -9.63 -13.00
CA ALA A 271 14.70 -10.53 -11.90
C ALA A 271 13.46 -11.04 -11.16
N GLU A 272 12.49 -10.17 -10.87
CA GLU A 272 11.21 -10.54 -10.25
C GLU A 272 10.46 -11.54 -11.12
N MET A 273 10.30 -11.26 -12.42
CA MET A 273 9.63 -12.18 -13.34
C MET A 273 10.33 -13.53 -13.47
N LEU A 274 11.68 -13.54 -13.50
CA LEU A 274 12.44 -14.79 -13.52
C LEU A 274 12.29 -15.56 -12.21
N ALA A 275 12.29 -14.88 -11.07
CA ALA A 275 12.05 -15.48 -9.78
C ALA A 275 10.65 -16.10 -9.71
N ASP A 276 9.62 -15.37 -10.14
CA ASP A 276 8.25 -15.87 -10.18
C ASP A 276 8.11 -17.10 -11.08
N ILE A 277 8.62 -17.05 -12.32
CA ILE A 277 8.63 -18.21 -13.22
C ILE A 277 9.37 -19.39 -12.61
N THR A 278 10.50 -19.14 -11.94
CA THR A 278 11.28 -20.18 -11.27
C THR A 278 10.47 -20.82 -10.14
N MET A 279 9.87 -20.00 -9.27
CA MET A 279 9.06 -20.49 -8.17
C MET A 279 7.82 -21.24 -8.66
N GLN A 280 7.13 -20.74 -9.69
CA GLN A 280 5.99 -21.43 -10.30
C GLN A 280 6.41 -22.77 -10.95
N THR A 281 7.59 -22.83 -11.54
CA THR A 281 8.13 -24.08 -12.13
C THR A 281 8.48 -25.10 -11.06
N LEU A 282 9.07 -24.66 -9.94
CA LEU A 282 9.53 -25.54 -8.87
C LEU A 282 8.38 -25.98 -7.96
N SER A 283 7.54 -25.06 -7.54
CA SER A 283 6.54 -25.27 -6.47
C SER A 283 5.12 -24.85 -6.83
N GLY A 284 4.87 -24.43 -8.06
CA GLY A 284 3.51 -24.12 -8.53
C GLY A 284 2.63 -25.37 -8.56
N SER A 285 1.31 -25.21 -8.52
CA SER A 285 0.31 -26.28 -8.35
C SER A 285 0.40 -27.41 -9.35
N SER A 286 0.99 -27.19 -10.53
CA SER A 286 1.21 -28.20 -11.57
C SER A 286 2.59 -28.88 -11.51
N SER A 287 3.47 -28.44 -10.60
CA SER A 287 4.83 -28.99 -10.49
C SER A 287 4.84 -30.35 -9.84
N PRO A 288 5.78 -31.25 -10.21
CA PRO A 288 5.92 -32.53 -9.56
C PRO A 288 6.19 -32.42 -8.04
N LEU A 289 7.00 -31.43 -7.64
CA LEU A 289 7.32 -31.19 -6.24
C LEU A 289 6.07 -30.83 -5.42
N TYR A 290 5.24 -29.91 -5.92
CA TYR A 290 3.97 -29.57 -5.25
C TYR A 290 3.08 -30.80 -5.10
N GLN A 291 2.93 -31.60 -6.16
CA GLN A 291 2.10 -32.80 -6.14
C GLN A 291 2.60 -33.85 -5.13
N GLU A 292 3.92 -34.03 -5.03
CA GLU A 292 4.54 -34.92 -4.05
C GLU A 292 4.31 -34.41 -2.62
N MET A 293 4.52 -33.11 -2.36
CA MET A 293 4.29 -32.50 -1.05
C MET A 293 2.81 -32.59 -0.63
N LEU A 294 1.88 -32.36 -1.56
CA LEU A 294 0.45 -32.47 -1.32
C LEU A 294 0.03 -33.91 -1.02
N GLN A 295 0.48 -34.89 -1.83
CA GLN A 295 0.18 -36.31 -1.65
C GLN A 295 0.76 -36.89 -0.35
N SER A 296 1.94 -36.41 0.06
CA SER A 296 2.57 -36.81 1.33
C SER A 296 1.98 -36.12 2.56
N GLY A 297 1.08 -35.14 2.36
CA GLY A 297 0.47 -34.37 3.45
C GLY A 297 1.42 -33.34 4.10
N LEU A 298 2.53 -33.01 3.46
CA LEU A 298 3.45 -31.96 3.93
C LEU A 298 2.85 -30.55 3.75
N VAL A 299 2.05 -30.35 2.72
CA VAL A 299 1.36 -29.09 2.45
C VAL A 299 -0.12 -29.36 2.13
N ASN A 300 -0.92 -28.33 2.16
CA ASN A 300 -2.32 -28.36 1.71
C ASN A 300 -2.51 -27.44 0.49
N GLU A 301 -3.72 -27.30 0.00
CA GLU A 301 -4.05 -26.51 -1.20
C GLU A 301 -3.78 -25.01 -1.05
N SER A 302 -3.57 -24.50 0.17
CA SER A 302 -3.24 -23.09 0.42
C SER A 302 -1.75 -22.78 0.24
N PHE A 303 -0.90 -23.80 0.02
CA PHE A 303 0.51 -23.57 -0.23
C PHE A 303 0.73 -22.82 -1.56
N SER A 304 1.47 -21.73 -1.50
CA SER A 304 1.80 -20.89 -2.65
C SER A 304 3.21 -20.32 -2.52
N SER A 305 3.74 -19.84 -3.62
CA SER A 305 4.98 -19.07 -3.67
C SER A 305 4.70 -17.67 -4.20
N GLU A 306 5.39 -16.68 -3.65
CA GLU A 306 5.26 -15.28 -4.01
C GLU A 306 6.65 -14.64 -4.11
N VAL A 307 6.81 -13.68 -5.02
CA VAL A 307 7.99 -12.81 -5.10
C VAL A 307 7.59 -11.47 -4.51
N PHE A 308 8.38 -11.03 -3.54
CA PHE A 308 8.06 -9.90 -2.68
C PHE A 308 9.11 -8.79 -2.80
#